data_29dc27498d74c5173d9fd29f73c0c370
#
_entry.id   29dc27498d74c5173d9fd29f73c0c370
#
_cell.length_a   1.000
_cell.length_b   1.000
_cell.length_c   1.000
_cell.angle_alpha   90.00
_cell.angle_beta   90.00
_cell.angle_gamma   90.00
#
_symmetry.space_group_name_H-M   'P 1'
#
loop_
_entity.id
_entity.type
_entity.pdbx_description
1 polymer ?
#
loop_
_entity_poly.entity_id
_entity_poly.type
_entity_poly.pdbx_seq_one_letter_code
_entity_poly.pdbx_strand_id
1 'polypeptide(L)'
;MIRPPASRSAFFLAAAVMVSGCASYRLGPVNPAISAGQAIEVGLFQNATPQPGLTESVNASIRRELQRDATFELATGGDGDVLLTGNITAYRRSAVSFQPRDILSVRDFEVELVTRILAAEKATGKVLIDHELTGRTTVRLGGDLASAERQALPLLANDLARKTVALLAEGEW
;
A
#
# COMPACT_ATOMS: atom_id res chain seq x y z
N MET A 1 -46.49 48.66 -28.97
CA MET A 1 -46.20 47.22 -28.98
C MET A 1 -44.72 47.05 -28.67
N ILE A 2 -44.39 46.71 -27.41
CA ILE A 2 -43.01 46.56 -26.94
C ILE A 2 -42.81 45.07 -26.75
N ARG A 3 -41.90 44.43 -27.55
CA ARG A 3 -41.50 43.04 -27.40
C ARG A 3 -40.48 42.91 -26.24
N PRO A 4 -40.64 41.97 -25.30
CA PRO A 4 -39.66 41.77 -24.25
C PRO A 4 -38.45 40.98 -24.82
N PRO A 5 -37.22 41.22 -24.31
CA PRO A 5 -36.02 40.52 -24.76
C PRO A 5 -35.91 39.12 -24.10
N ALA A 6 -36.44 38.11 -24.76
CA ALA A 6 -36.44 36.72 -24.32
C ALA A 6 -35.04 36.00 -24.39
N SER A 7 -34.01 36.71 -24.87
CA SER A 7 -32.70 36.11 -25.16
C SER A 7 -31.75 36.05 -23.95
N ARG A 8 -31.88 36.92 -22.98
CA ARG A 8 -30.92 37.02 -21.85
C ARG A 8 -31.18 35.97 -20.76
N SER A 9 -32.46 35.61 -20.53
CA SER A 9 -32.84 34.63 -19.50
C SER A 9 -32.49 33.19 -19.93
N ALA A 10 -32.56 32.86 -21.21
CA ALA A 10 -32.18 31.56 -21.73
C ALA A 10 -30.68 31.29 -21.64
N PHE A 11 -29.86 32.35 -21.78
CA PHE A 11 -28.40 32.22 -21.67
C PHE A 11 -27.95 31.99 -20.23
N PHE A 12 -28.59 32.58 -19.24
CA PHE A 12 -28.31 32.34 -17.82
C PHE A 12 -28.74 30.95 -17.36
N LEU A 13 -29.84 30.41 -17.91
CA LEU A 13 -30.30 29.06 -17.57
C LEU A 13 -29.37 27.97 -18.16
N ALA A 14 -28.84 28.19 -19.36
CA ALA A 14 -27.88 27.28 -19.99
C ALA A 14 -26.51 27.25 -19.28
N ALA A 15 -26.05 28.38 -18.74
CA ALA A 15 -24.79 28.47 -17.99
C ALA A 15 -24.88 27.78 -16.61
N ALA A 16 -26.03 27.72 -15.97
CA ALA A 16 -26.23 27.06 -14.67
C ALA A 16 -26.16 25.53 -14.73
N VAL A 17 -26.46 24.91 -15.86
CA VAL A 17 -26.42 23.45 -16.05
C VAL A 17 -25.00 22.90 -16.23
N MET A 18 -24.03 23.73 -16.63
CA MET A 18 -22.66 23.30 -16.86
C MET A 18 -21.80 23.14 -15.58
N VAL A 19 -22.31 23.60 -14.42
CA VAL A 19 -21.54 23.58 -13.15
C VAL A 19 -21.86 22.36 -12.29
N SER A 20 -22.82 21.50 -12.65
CA SER A 20 -23.26 20.36 -11.84
C SER A 20 -22.50 19.05 -12.08
N GLY A 21 -21.45 19.04 -12.90
CA GLY A 21 -20.79 17.81 -13.37
C GLY A 21 -19.66 17.22 -12.52
N CYS A 22 -19.20 17.86 -11.43
CA CYS A 22 -17.98 17.42 -10.71
C CYS A 22 -18.18 17.06 -9.23
N ALA A 23 -19.41 16.83 -8.75
CA ALA A 23 -19.66 16.61 -7.31
C ALA A 23 -19.52 15.15 -6.84
N SER A 24 -19.05 14.21 -7.68
CA SER A 24 -19.00 12.79 -7.33
C SER A 24 -17.59 12.25 -7.01
N TYR A 25 -16.56 13.11 -6.98
CA TYR A 25 -15.20 12.64 -6.65
C TYR A 25 -14.98 12.75 -5.13
N ARG A 26 -15.03 11.63 -4.43
CA ARG A 26 -14.62 11.55 -3.03
C ARG A 26 -13.09 11.48 -2.98
N LEU A 27 -12.46 12.60 -2.58
CA LEU A 27 -11.06 12.64 -2.21
C LEU A 27 -10.93 12.11 -0.78
N GLY A 28 -10.24 11.00 -0.60
CA GLY A 28 -9.95 10.44 0.72
C GLY A 28 -10.09 8.92 0.77
N PRO A 29 -9.69 8.30 1.89
CA PRO A 29 -9.81 6.87 2.06
C PRO A 29 -11.26 6.42 1.97
N VAL A 30 -11.48 5.32 1.27
CA VAL A 30 -12.82 4.73 1.06
C VAL A 30 -13.11 3.69 2.15
N ASN A 31 -12.09 3.31 2.94
CA ASN A 31 -12.23 2.33 4.01
C ASN A 31 -13.15 2.89 5.13
N PRO A 32 -14.32 2.25 5.38
CA PRO A 32 -15.22 2.71 6.42
C PRO A 32 -14.69 2.46 7.84
N ALA A 33 -13.70 1.59 7.99
CA ALA A 33 -13.14 1.19 9.29
C ALA A 33 -12.02 2.12 9.77
N ILE A 34 -11.31 2.78 8.83
CA ILE A 34 -10.18 3.67 9.15
C ILE A 34 -10.40 5.01 8.44
N SER A 35 -10.57 6.07 9.22
CA SER A 35 -10.82 7.41 8.68
C SER A 35 -9.52 8.11 8.29
N ALA A 36 -9.60 9.03 7.31
CA ALA A 36 -8.48 9.90 6.98
C ALA A 36 -8.02 10.72 8.21
N GLY A 37 -6.71 10.90 8.32
CA GLY A 37 -6.11 11.66 9.41
C GLY A 37 -6.01 10.90 10.74
N GLN A 38 -6.46 9.65 10.83
CA GLN A 38 -6.17 8.83 12.00
C GLN A 38 -4.67 8.55 12.12
N ALA A 39 -4.19 8.54 13.35
CA ALA A 39 -2.80 8.27 13.67
C ALA A 39 -2.54 6.75 13.66
N ILE A 40 -1.68 6.30 12.74
CA ILE A 40 -1.28 4.90 12.61
C ILE A 40 0.04 4.68 13.35
N GLU A 41 0.01 3.84 14.35
CA GLU A 41 1.22 3.35 15.03
C GLU A 41 1.69 2.05 14.37
N VAL A 42 2.91 2.04 13.85
CA VAL A 42 3.51 0.82 13.28
C VAL A 42 4.24 0.06 14.37
N GLY A 43 3.65 -1.06 14.79
CA GLY A 43 4.25 -1.99 15.73
C GLY A 43 5.34 -2.85 15.10
N LEU A 44 5.89 -3.77 15.89
CA LEU A 44 6.93 -4.67 15.41
C LEU A 44 6.31 -5.80 14.58
N PHE A 45 6.76 -5.93 13.34
CA PHE A 45 6.43 -7.09 12.51
C PHE A 45 7.24 -8.30 12.95
N GLN A 46 6.57 -9.44 13.08
CA GLN A 46 7.22 -10.71 13.38
C GLN A 46 7.70 -11.38 12.10
N ASN A 47 8.79 -12.14 12.18
CA ASN A 47 9.33 -12.91 11.06
C ASN A 47 9.36 -14.39 11.43
N ALA A 48 8.46 -15.16 10.84
CA ALA A 48 8.41 -16.61 10.99
C ALA A 48 9.26 -17.37 9.94
N THR A 49 10.01 -16.64 9.10
CA THR A 49 10.85 -17.22 8.05
C THR A 49 12.32 -17.29 8.48
N PRO A 50 13.14 -18.16 7.86
CA PRO A 50 14.58 -18.21 8.14
C PRO A 50 15.37 -17.03 7.52
N GLN A 51 14.73 -16.17 6.69
CA GLN A 51 15.40 -15.05 6.04
C GLN A 51 15.60 -13.89 7.03
N PRO A 52 16.85 -13.47 7.34
CA PRO A 52 17.10 -12.38 8.27
C PRO A 52 16.84 -11.01 7.64
N GLY A 53 16.68 -9.98 8.47
CA GLY A 53 16.58 -8.57 8.05
C GLY A 53 15.23 -8.15 7.44
N LEU A 54 14.25 -9.06 7.37
CA LEU A 54 12.92 -8.75 6.83
C LEU A 54 12.14 -7.81 7.74
N THR A 55 12.16 -8.04 9.04
CA THR A 55 11.44 -7.22 10.03
C THR A 55 11.82 -5.75 9.91
N GLU A 56 13.12 -5.44 9.94
CA GLU A 56 13.63 -4.07 9.85
C GLU A 56 13.29 -3.43 8.51
N SER A 57 13.47 -4.18 7.41
CA SER A 57 13.18 -3.69 6.06
C SER A 57 11.71 -3.37 5.88
N VAL A 58 10.80 -4.24 6.35
CA VAL A 58 9.35 -4.06 6.26
C VAL A 58 8.90 -2.89 7.13
N ASN A 59 9.31 -2.85 8.42
CA ASN A 59 8.95 -1.75 9.31
C ASN A 59 9.41 -0.39 8.78
N ALA A 60 10.66 -0.30 8.30
CA ALA A 60 11.19 0.94 7.76
C ALA A 60 10.44 1.37 6.47
N SER A 61 10.07 0.41 5.63
CA SER A 61 9.36 0.71 4.36
C SER A 61 7.91 1.14 4.61
N ILE A 62 7.19 0.48 5.52
CA ILE A 62 5.81 0.87 5.89
C ILE A 62 5.78 2.28 6.49
N ARG A 63 6.71 2.60 7.42
CA ARG A 63 6.78 3.94 8.00
C ARG A 63 7.06 5.01 6.95
N ARG A 64 7.99 4.76 6.02
CA ARG A 64 8.27 5.70 4.92
C ARG A 64 7.07 5.88 4.00
N GLU A 65 6.35 4.79 3.69
CA GLU A 65 5.20 4.86 2.80
C GLU A 65 4.03 5.62 3.43
N LEU A 66 3.74 5.40 4.72
CA LEU A 66 2.75 6.19 5.46
C LEU A 66 3.09 7.70 5.45
N GLN A 67 4.36 8.05 5.67
CA GLN A 67 4.82 9.45 5.62
C GLN A 67 4.69 10.05 4.22
N ARG A 68 4.90 9.24 3.17
CA ARG A 68 4.85 9.70 1.78
C ARG A 68 3.42 9.85 1.27
N ASP A 69 2.54 8.92 1.62
CA ASP A 69 1.15 8.91 1.20
C ASP A 69 0.34 10.04 1.86
N ALA A 70 0.64 10.34 3.12
CA ALA A 70 0.03 11.40 3.92
C ALA A 70 -1.52 11.31 4.08
N THR A 71 -2.12 10.18 3.74
CA THR A 71 -3.54 9.90 4.01
C THR A 71 -3.78 9.72 5.51
N PHE A 72 -2.80 9.14 6.18
CA PHE A 72 -2.79 8.87 7.63
C PHE A 72 -1.63 9.60 8.29
N GLU A 73 -1.76 9.89 9.57
CA GLU A 73 -0.66 10.41 10.37
C GLU A 73 0.17 9.23 10.90
N LEU A 74 1.51 9.31 10.82
CA LEU A 74 2.39 8.32 11.42
C LEU A 74 2.64 8.67 12.90
N ALA A 75 2.06 7.89 13.82
CA ALA A 75 2.34 8.01 15.24
C ALA A 75 3.70 7.38 15.58
N THR A 76 4.56 8.14 16.24
CA THR A 76 5.90 7.68 16.68
C THR A 76 6.06 7.63 18.19
N GLY A 77 5.16 8.26 18.94
CA GLY A 77 5.20 8.40 20.40
C GLY A 77 4.39 7.36 21.18
N GLY A 78 3.78 6.40 20.49
CA GLY A 78 2.88 5.44 21.15
C GLY A 78 1.44 5.97 21.33
N ASP A 79 1.09 7.04 20.65
CA ASP A 79 -0.19 7.76 20.68
C ASP A 79 -1.08 7.49 19.47
N GLY A 80 -0.81 6.40 18.73
CA GLY A 80 -1.61 6.02 17.57
C GLY A 80 -3.02 5.56 17.92
N ASP A 81 -3.99 5.91 17.08
CA ASP A 81 -5.37 5.45 17.16
C ASP A 81 -5.49 3.99 16.73
N VAL A 82 -4.74 3.63 15.68
CA VAL A 82 -4.70 2.29 15.08
C VAL A 82 -3.30 1.71 15.21
N LEU A 83 -3.22 0.51 15.76
CA LEU A 83 -1.99 -0.27 15.82
C LEU A 83 -1.91 -1.21 14.61
N LEU A 84 -0.92 -0.97 13.76
CA LEU A 84 -0.59 -1.80 12.61
C LEU A 84 0.53 -2.76 12.97
N THR A 85 0.27 -4.05 12.89
CA THR A 85 1.24 -5.13 13.10
C THR A 85 1.17 -6.14 11.95
N GLY A 86 2.08 -7.09 11.92
CA GLY A 86 2.02 -8.17 10.95
C GLY A 86 2.96 -9.32 11.27
N ASN A 87 2.71 -10.43 10.58
CA ASN A 87 3.55 -11.60 10.67
C ASN A 87 3.97 -12.03 9.26
N ILE A 88 5.27 -12.04 9.01
CA ILE A 88 5.88 -12.53 7.77
C ILE A 88 5.87 -14.05 7.83
N THR A 89 4.99 -14.66 7.01
CA THR A 89 4.71 -16.11 7.05
C THR A 89 5.52 -16.91 6.06
N ALA A 90 5.88 -16.30 4.90
CA ALA A 90 6.68 -17.00 3.90
C ALA A 90 7.59 -16.04 3.12
N TYR A 91 8.77 -16.56 2.77
CA TYR A 91 9.71 -15.98 1.81
C TYR A 91 9.98 -17.04 0.76
N ARG A 92 9.59 -16.78 -0.49
CA ARG A 92 9.66 -17.76 -1.58
C ARG A 92 10.48 -17.21 -2.73
N ARG A 93 11.14 -18.11 -3.45
CA ARG A 93 11.89 -17.82 -4.67
C ARG A 93 11.46 -18.77 -5.76
N SER A 94 11.19 -18.24 -6.93
CA SER A 94 10.88 -19.03 -8.13
C SER A 94 11.70 -18.53 -9.32
N ALA A 95 12.22 -19.47 -10.10
CA ALA A 95 12.92 -19.14 -11.33
C ALA A 95 11.90 -18.68 -12.38
N VAL A 96 12.13 -17.50 -12.97
CA VAL A 96 11.21 -16.94 -14.00
C VAL A 96 11.87 -16.87 -15.37
N SER A 97 13.20 -16.85 -15.45
CA SER A 97 13.89 -16.95 -16.73
C SER A 97 15.22 -17.70 -16.62
N PHE A 98 15.64 -18.26 -17.76
CA PHE A 98 16.87 -19.01 -17.89
C PHE A 98 17.81 -18.36 -18.91
N GLN A 99 19.09 -18.68 -18.88
CA GLN A 99 20.04 -18.15 -19.85
C GLN A 99 19.74 -18.70 -21.25
N PRO A 100 19.84 -17.88 -22.32
CA PRO A 100 19.46 -18.28 -23.67
C PRO A 100 20.22 -19.47 -24.25
N ARG A 101 21.42 -19.76 -23.71
CA ARG A 101 22.30 -20.85 -24.16
C ARG A 101 22.49 -21.94 -23.11
N ASP A 102 21.91 -21.78 -21.93
CA ASP A 102 22.01 -22.71 -20.83
C ASP A 102 20.72 -22.70 -20.00
N ILE A 103 19.83 -23.62 -20.36
CA ILE A 103 18.52 -23.77 -19.71
C ILE A 103 18.60 -24.31 -18.28
N LEU A 104 19.78 -24.72 -17.81
CA LEU A 104 20.01 -25.14 -16.43
C LEU A 104 20.42 -23.96 -15.54
N SER A 105 20.88 -22.86 -16.15
CA SER A 105 21.28 -21.64 -15.43
C SER A 105 20.15 -20.65 -15.37
N VAL A 106 19.63 -20.41 -14.16
CA VAL A 106 18.60 -19.40 -13.91
C VAL A 106 19.22 -18.01 -14.06
N ARG A 107 18.53 -17.13 -14.77
CA ARG A 107 18.93 -15.74 -14.99
C ARG A 107 18.20 -14.77 -14.09
N ASP A 108 16.89 -14.94 -14.00
CA ASP A 108 16.04 -14.04 -13.20
C ASP A 108 15.16 -14.86 -12.24
N PHE A 109 15.07 -14.42 -11.00
CA PHE A 109 14.20 -14.98 -9.97
C PHE A 109 13.10 -14.00 -9.62
N GLU A 110 11.88 -14.50 -9.46
CA GLU A 110 10.85 -13.80 -8.70
C GLU A 110 11.01 -14.15 -7.23
N VAL A 111 10.94 -13.14 -6.39
CA VAL A 111 10.96 -13.28 -4.94
C VAL A 111 9.65 -12.75 -4.37
N GLU A 112 9.02 -13.56 -3.53
CA GLU A 112 7.75 -13.25 -2.89
C GLU A 112 7.91 -13.20 -1.37
N LEU A 113 7.24 -12.23 -0.76
CA LEU A 113 7.13 -12.06 0.68
C LEU A 113 5.67 -12.10 1.08
N VAL A 114 5.24 -13.16 1.75
CA VAL A 114 3.86 -13.29 2.23
C VAL A 114 3.79 -12.80 3.67
N THR A 115 2.86 -11.90 3.95
CA THR A 115 2.73 -11.27 5.26
C THR A 115 1.25 -11.11 5.62
N ARG A 116 0.84 -11.59 6.79
CA ARG A 116 -0.47 -11.30 7.37
C ARG A 116 -0.39 -9.93 8.04
N ILE A 117 -1.24 -9.02 7.62
CA ILE A 117 -1.36 -7.66 8.13
C ILE A 117 -2.54 -7.61 9.09
N LEU A 118 -2.32 -7.05 10.26
CA LEU A 118 -3.33 -6.83 11.28
C LEU A 118 -3.36 -5.35 11.66
N ALA A 119 -4.49 -4.69 11.47
CA ALA A 119 -4.74 -3.36 11.99
C ALA A 119 -5.86 -3.43 13.04
N ALA A 120 -5.61 -2.91 14.23
CA ALA A 120 -6.57 -2.91 15.33
C ALA A 120 -6.69 -1.52 15.94
N GLU A 121 -7.91 -1.13 16.31
CA GLU A 121 -8.15 0.07 17.09
C GLU A 121 -7.51 -0.07 18.47
N LYS A 122 -6.62 0.85 18.82
CA LYS A 122 -5.80 0.70 20.03
C LYS A 122 -6.60 0.85 21.34
N ALA A 123 -7.64 1.69 21.31
CA ALA A 123 -8.47 1.94 22.49
C ALA A 123 -9.36 0.74 22.87
N THR A 124 -9.87 0.01 21.88
CA THR A 124 -10.86 -1.08 22.10
C THR A 124 -10.28 -2.47 21.85
N GLY A 125 -9.16 -2.56 21.11
CA GLY A 125 -8.62 -3.82 20.60
C GLY A 125 -9.41 -4.42 19.44
N LYS A 126 -10.40 -3.69 18.91
CA LYS A 126 -11.20 -4.15 17.77
C LYS A 126 -10.34 -4.29 16.53
N VAL A 127 -10.37 -5.47 15.93
CA VAL A 127 -9.69 -5.71 14.64
C VAL A 127 -10.47 -4.99 13.54
N LEU A 128 -9.76 -4.15 12.80
CA LEU A 128 -10.27 -3.36 11.68
C LEU A 128 -9.89 -4.01 10.33
N ILE A 129 -8.69 -4.59 10.25
CA ILE A 129 -8.17 -5.31 9.08
C ILE A 129 -7.41 -6.53 9.57
N ASP A 130 -7.63 -7.67 8.91
CA ASP A 130 -6.86 -8.91 9.07
C ASP A 130 -6.76 -9.57 7.70
N HIS A 131 -5.69 -9.25 6.97
CA HIS A 131 -5.56 -9.64 5.57
C HIS A 131 -4.15 -10.13 5.25
N GLU A 132 -4.03 -11.08 4.31
CA GLU A 132 -2.73 -11.56 3.83
C GLU A 132 -2.33 -10.81 2.55
N LEU A 133 -1.16 -10.20 2.58
CA LEU A 133 -0.58 -9.50 1.44
C LEU A 133 0.69 -10.19 0.96
N THR A 134 0.93 -10.11 -0.35
CA THR A 134 2.15 -10.61 -0.98
C THR A 134 2.91 -9.47 -1.64
N GLY A 135 4.10 -9.17 -1.12
CA GLY A 135 5.10 -8.33 -1.79
C GLY A 135 5.87 -9.14 -2.82
N ARG A 136 6.17 -8.56 -3.99
CA ARG A 136 6.89 -9.24 -5.08
C ARG A 136 7.95 -8.36 -5.69
N THR A 137 9.06 -8.99 -6.10
CA THR A 137 10.08 -8.34 -6.94
C THR A 137 10.79 -9.37 -7.79
N THR A 138 11.32 -8.94 -8.94
CA THR A 138 12.17 -9.77 -9.79
C THR A 138 13.61 -9.32 -9.64
N VAL A 139 14.51 -10.28 -9.44
CA VAL A 139 15.94 -10.05 -9.25
C VAL A 139 16.73 -10.82 -10.28
N ARG A 140 17.67 -10.13 -10.92
CA ARG A 140 18.61 -10.76 -11.85
C ARG A 140 19.79 -11.31 -11.11
N LEU A 141 20.14 -12.56 -11.40
CA LEU A 141 21.36 -13.20 -10.88
C LEU A 141 22.58 -12.66 -11.64
N GLY A 142 23.31 -11.73 -11.03
CA GLY A 142 24.45 -11.09 -11.67
C GLY A 142 25.79 -11.75 -11.38
N GLY A 143 25.99 -12.29 -10.19
CA GLY A 143 27.27 -12.90 -9.77
C GLY A 143 27.05 -13.90 -8.65
N ASP A 144 26.39 -13.48 -7.58
CA ASP A 144 26.03 -14.39 -6.50
C ASP A 144 24.59 -14.14 -6.00
N LEU A 145 23.96 -15.21 -5.55
CA LEU A 145 22.59 -15.20 -5.09
C LEU A 145 22.40 -14.34 -3.82
N ALA A 146 23.37 -14.41 -2.90
CA ALA A 146 23.26 -13.67 -1.64
C ALA A 146 23.27 -12.15 -1.82
N SER A 147 24.05 -11.64 -2.77
CA SER A 147 24.05 -10.23 -3.14
C SER A 147 22.75 -9.82 -3.83
N ALA A 148 22.23 -10.67 -4.73
CA ALA A 148 20.95 -10.45 -5.38
C ALA A 148 19.82 -10.40 -4.37
N GLU A 149 19.79 -11.28 -3.39
CA GLU A 149 18.80 -11.30 -2.30
C GLU A 149 18.88 -10.06 -1.42
N ARG A 150 20.08 -9.65 -1.00
CA ARG A 150 20.22 -8.39 -0.22
C ARG A 150 19.67 -7.16 -0.95
N GLN A 151 19.82 -7.13 -2.29
CA GLN A 151 19.24 -6.06 -3.11
C GLN A 151 17.72 -6.20 -3.28
N ALA A 152 17.19 -7.42 -3.22
CA ALA A 152 15.75 -7.68 -3.31
C ALA A 152 14.97 -7.23 -2.07
N LEU A 153 15.54 -7.36 -0.87
CA LEU A 153 14.84 -7.10 0.39
C LEU A 153 14.17 -5.71 0.45
N PRO A 154 14.85 -4.60 0.14
CA PRO A 154 14.21 -3.29 0.17
C PRO A 154 13.13 -3.13 -0.90
N LEU A 155 13.26 -3.79 -2.05
CA LEU A 155 12.27 -3.73 -3.13
C LEU A 155 10.99 -4.48 -2.73
N LEU A 156 11.14 -5.68 -2.15
CA LEU A 156 10.03 -6.46 -1.58
C LEU A 156 9.30 -5.70 -0.49
N ALA A 157 10.06 -5.14 0.45
CA ALA A 157 9.50 -4.37 1.55
C ALA A 157 8.75 -3.12 1.08
N ASN A 158 9.25 -2.43 0.04
CA ASN A 158 8.57 -1.28 -0.56
C ASN A 158 7.29 -1.68 -1.30
N ASP A 159 7.28 -2.81 -2.02
CA ASP A 159 6.06 -3.30 -2.68
C ASP A 159 4.99 -3.69 -1.65
N LEU A 160 5.39 -4.42 -0.60
CA LEU A 160 4.51 -4.76 0.51
C LEU A 160 3.97 -3.51 1.22
N ALA A 161 4.83 -2.51 1.47
CA ALA A 161 4.44 -1.27 2.15
C ALA A 161 3.38 -0.50 1.36
N ARG A 162 3.55 -0.34 0.04
CA ARG A 162 2.54 0.31 -0.82
C ARG A 162 1.19 -0.41 -0.75
N LYS A 163 1.20 -1.76 -0.83
CA LYS A 163 -0.02 -2.57 -0.73
C LYS A 163 -0.66 -2.46 0.66
N THR A 164 0.15 -2.40 1.70
CA THR A 164 -0.34 -2.21 3.08
C THR A 164 -1.02 -0.86 3.25
N VAL A 165 -0.41 0.23 2.78
CA VAL A 165 -1.02 1.57 2.88
C VAL A 165 -2.27 1.67 2.01
N ALA A 166 -2.27 1.09 0.80
CA ALA A 166 -3.46 1.00 -0.04
C ALA A 166 -4.60 0.23 0.66
N LEU A 167 -4.29 -0.92 1.30
CA LEU A 167 -5.27 -1.71 2.07
C LEU A 167 -5.86 -0.90 3.23
N LEU A 168 -5.04 -0.11 3.95
CA LEU A 168 -5.53 0.78 5.01
C LEU A 168 -6.48 1.85 4.46
N ALA A 169 -6.17 2.43 3.29
CA ALA A 169 -6.95 3.51 2.68
C ALA A 169 -8.24 3.03 2.00
N GLU A 170 -8.21 1.87 1.36
CA GLU A 170 -9.27 1.39 0.49
C GLU A 170 -10.11 0.28 1.14
N GLY A 171 -9.58 -0.41 2.14
CA GLY A 171 -10.21 -1.56 2.77
C GLY A 171 -9.97 -2.86 1.99
N GLU A 172 -10.64 -3.93 2.42
CA GLU A 172 -10.61 -5.21 1.73
C GLU A 172 -11.50 -5.16 0.47
N TRP A 173 -11.00 -5.74 -0.62
CA TRP A 173 -11.70 -5.89 -1.93
C TRP A 173 -12.39 -7.25 -2.01
#